data_a38b635bb8ad66abfadbffb9a44d26dd
#
_entry.id   a38b635bb8ad66abfadbffb9a44d26dd
#
_cell.length_a   1.000
_cell.length_b   1.000
_cell.length_c   1.000
_cell.angle_alpha   90.00
_cell.angle_beta   90.00
_cell.angle_gamma   90.00
#
_symmetry.space_group_name_H-M   'P 1'
#
loop_
_entity.id
_entity.type
_entity.pdbx_description
1 polymer ?
#
loop_
_entity_poly.entity_id
_entity_poly.type
_entity_poly.pdbx_seq_one_letter_code
_entity_poly.pdbx_strand_id
1 'polypeptide(L)'
;LILYRIEELDLIKNKNFISRTFSKNEIKLAKKISNKTNYFSKRFAAKESLVKSLGIGFRQNLNFKDIEILNDIKGKPFFLRSKKIDDIINKNFKVKKYNLFLSISDEKTIQ
;
A
#
# COMPACT_ATOMS: atom_id res chain seq x y z
N LEU A 1 1.02 -4.87 13.64
CA LEU A 1 0.53 -5.29 12.72
C LEU A 1 -0.66 -6.05 12.81
N ILE A 2 -0.63 -7.04 13.56
CA ILE A 2 -1.69 -7.80 13.76
C ILE A 2 -2.82 -7.11 14.28
N LEU A 3 -2.58 -6.16 15.13
CA LEU A 3 -3.62 -5.49 15.71
C LEU A 3 -3.84 -4.24 15.01
N TYR A 4 -4.68 -4.24 14.02
CA TYR A 4 -5.20 -3.03 13.59
C TYR A 4 -6.04 -2.52 14.67
N ARG A 5 -5.74 -1.34 15.06
CA ARG A 5 -6.54 -0.69 16.05
C ARG A 5 -7.88 -0.40 15.47
N ILE A 6 -8.86 -0.34 16.33
CA ILE A 6 -10.23 -0.03 15.93
C ILE A 6 -10.28 1.31 15.21
N GLU A 7 -9.45 2.25 15.62
CA GLU A 7 -9.39 3.56 14.99
C GLU A 7 -8.99 3.47 13.53
N GLU A 8 -8.06 2.56 13.20
CA GLU A 8 -7.64 2.40 11.82
C GLU A 8 -8.75 1.81 10.97
N LEU A 9 -9.51 0.87 11.52
CA LEU A 9 -10.64 0.31 10.80
C LEU A 9 -11.72 1.35 10.56
N ASP A 10 -11.94 2.25 11.51
CA ASP A 10 -12.88 3.33 11.32
C ASP A 10 -12.41 4.31 10.25
N LEU A 11 -11.11 4.59 10.21
CA LEU A 11 -10.55 5.45 9.17
C LEU A 11 -10.76 4.86 7.79
N ILE A 12 -10.63 3.55 7.65
CA ILE A 12 -10.81 2.89 6.37
C ILE A 12 -12.22 3.11 5.80
N LYS A 13 -13.19 3.37 6.65
CA LYS A 13 -14.56 3.65 6.21
C LYS A 13 -14.79 5.10 5.83
N ASN A 14 -13.82 5.95 6.10
CA ASN A 14 -13.94 7.38 5.81
C ASN A 14 -13.53 7.67 4.37
N LYS A 15 -14.45 8.25 3.59
CA LYS A 15 -14.20 8.52 2.18
C LYS A 15 -13.03 9.47 1.95
N ASN A 16 -12.88 10.48 2.81
CA ASN A 16 -11.78 11.43 2.67
C ASN A 16 -10.44 10.76 2.92
N PHE A 17 -10.38 9.87 3.91
CA PHE A 17 -9.18 9.11 4.18
C PHE A 17 -8.81 8.25 2.99
N ILE A 18 -9.80 7.55 2.43
CA ILE A 18 -9.59 6.66 1.29
C ILE A 18 -9.05 7.44 0.09
N SER A 19 -9.66 8.59 -0.21
CA SER A 19 -9.25 9.37 -1.37
C SER A 19 -7.86 9.98 -1.21
N ARG A 20 -7.41 10.22 0.02
CA ARG A 20 -6.07 10.75 0.26
C ARG A 20 -5.00 9.67 0.35
N THR A 21 -5.41 8.45 0.62
CA THR A 21 -4.48 7.35 0.89
C THR A 21 -4.28 6.42 -0.28
N PHE A 22 -5.32 6.23 -1.07
CA PHE A 22 -5.30 5.27 -2.18
C PHE A 22 -5.42 5.97 -3.52
N SER A 23 -4.74 5.43 -4.52
CA SER A 23 -4.79 5.98 -5.87
C SER A 23 -6.13 5.68 -6.51
N LYS A 24 -6.41 6.37 -7.61
CA LYS A 24 -7.63 6.12 -8.38
C LYS A 24 -7.72 4.68 -8.84
N ASN A 25 -6.59 4.10 -9.24
CA ASN A 25 -6.56 2.71 -9.70
C ASN A 25 -6.86 1.75 -8.56
N GLU A 26 -6.32 2.01 -7.38
CA GLU A 26 -6.59 1.18 -6.21
C GLU A 26 -8.06 1.24 -5.82
N ILE A 27 -8.64 2.43 -5.85
CA ILE A 27 -10.05 2.60 -5.54
C ILE A 27 -10.93 1.90 -6.57
N LYS A 28 -10.53 1.97 -7.83
CA LYS A 28 -11.26 1.31 -8.91
C LYS A 28 -11.25 -0.21 -8.73
N LEU A 29 -10.10 -0.77 -8.35
CA LEU A 29 -10.00 -2.20 -8.09
C LEU A 29 -10.90 -2.60 -6.92
N ALA A 30 -11.02 -1.76 -5.92
CA ALA A 30 -11.84 -2.04 -4.75
C ALA A 30 -13.32 -2.24 -5.10
N LYS A 31 -13.79 -1.63 -6.18
CA LYS A 31 -15.19 -1.75 -6.59
C LYS A 31 -15.58 -3.18 -6.91
N LYS A 32 -14.60 -4.01 -7.27
CA LYS A 32 -14.83 -5.40 -7.62
C LYS A 32 -14.70 -6.34 -6.42
N ILE A 33 -14.33 -5.78 -5.28
CA ILE A 33 -14.05 -6.58 -4.08
C ILE A 33 -15.26 -6.54 -3.15
N SER A 34 -15.68 -7.70 -2.66
CA SER A 34 -16.83 -7.77 -1.77
C SER A 34 -16.52 -7.20 -0.38
N ASN A 35 -15.39 -7.55 0.18
CA ASN A 35 -14.99 -7.03 1.49
C ASN A 35 -14.00 -5.88 1.32
N LYS A 36 -14.53 -4.69 1.16
CA LYS A 36 -13.72 -3.52 0.91
C LYS A 36 -12.89 -3.11 2.11
N THR A 37 -13.42 -3.28 3.31
CA THR A 37 -12.67 -2.96 4.53
C THR A 37 -11.40 -3.80 4.61
N ASN A 38 -11.51 -5.09 4.36
CA ASN A 38 -10.37 -5.99 4.36
C ASN A 38 -9.36 -5.59 3.28
N TYR A 39 -9.84 -5.29 2.09
CA TYR A 39 -9.00 -4.89 0.96
C TYR A 39 -8.17 -3.64 1.32
N PHE A 40 -8.84 -2.58 1.78
CA PHE A 40 -8.15 -1.34 2.10
C PHE A 40 -7.23 -1.48 3.30
N SER A 41 -7.65 -2.22 4.32
CA SER A 41 -6.84 -2.40 5.52
C SER A 41 -5.53 -3.08 5.22
N LYS A 42 -5.55 -4.14 4.42
CA LYS A 42 -4.35 -4.87 4.07
C LYS A 42 -3.41 -4.04 3.20
N ARG A 43 -3.97 -3.27 2.28
CA ARG A 43 -3.16 -2.43 1.42
C ARG A 43 -2.58 -1.24 2.18
N PHE A 44 -3.34 -0.70 3.11
CA PHE A 44 -2.84 0.36 3.97
C PHE A 44 -1.64 -0.15 4.79
N ALA A 45 -1.76 -1.34 5.36
CA ALA A 45 -0.67 -1.95 6.12
C ALA A 45 0.58 -2.14 5.26
N ALA A 46 0.40 -2.56 4.02
CA ALA A 46 1.51 -2.73 3.10
C ALA A 46 2.20 -1.41 2.80
N LYS A 47 1.43 -0.36 2.60
CA LYS A 47 1.96 0.98 2.36
C LYS A 47 2.76 1.48 3.57
N GLU A 48 2.21 1.31 4.77
CA GLU A 48 2.90 1.68 6.00
C GLU A 48 4.20 0.92 6.15
N SER A 49 4.17 -0.36 5.83
CA SER A 49 5.35 -1.20 5.93
C SER A 49 6.46 -0.70 5.01
N LEU A 50 6.12 -0.30 3.80
CA LEU A 50 7.11 0.23 2.87
C LEU A 50 7.67 1.56 3.38
N VAL A 51 6.82 2.46 3.85
CA VAL A 51 7.27 3.74 4.37
C VAL A 51 8.23 3.54 5.53
N LYS A 52 7.92 2.62 6.44
CA LYS A 52 8.80 2.31 7.56
C LYS A 52 10.12 1.73 7.10
N SER A 53 10.08 0.87 6.09
CA SER A 53 11.30 0.27 5.53
C SER A 53 12.22 1.31 4.93
N LEU A 54 11.65 2.36 4.34
CA LEU A 54 12.44 3.43 3.74
C LEU A 54 13.07 4.35 4.80
N GLY A 55 12.51 4.36 6.00
CA GLY A 55 13.06 5.13 7.12
C GLY A 55 12.92 6.64 6.99
N ILE A 56 12.13 7.11 6.03
CA ILE A 56 12.01 8.54 5.78
C ILE A 56 10.66 9.12 6.20
N GLY A 57 9.69 8.26 6.54
CA GLY A 57 8.34 8.71 6.80
C GLY A 57 7.80 9.43 5.59
N PHE A 58 7.22 10.61 5.78
CA PHE A 58 6.70 11.40 4.68
C PHE A 58 7.57 12.61 4.36
N ARG A 59 8.81 12.58 4.81
CA ARG A 59 9.77 13.59 4.44
C ARG A 59 10.11 13.41 2.97
N GLN A 60 10.55 14.08 2.20
CA GLN A 60 10.85 13.92 0.78
C GLN A 60 9.59 13.81 -0.08
N ASN A 61 8.49 14.36 0.46
CA ASN A 61 7.26 14.51 -0.33
C ASN A 61 6.65 13.20 -0.81
N LEU A 62 6.82 12.13 -0.04
CA LEU A 62 6.22 10.85 -0.35
C LEU A 62 4.88 10.72 0.38
N ASN A 63 3.82 10.48 -0.35
CA ASN A 63 2.49 10.26 0.21
C ASN A 63 2.06 8.81 0.00
N PHE A 64 1.10 8.34 0.78
CA PHE A 64 0.59 6.98 0.61
C PHE A 64 0.07 6.72 -0.80
N LYS A 65 -0.53 7.71 -1.45
CA LYS A 65 -1.03 7.55 -2.82
C LYS A 65 0.08 7.25 -3.81
N ASP A 66 1.30 7.68 -3.51
CA ASP A 66 2.45 7.45 -4.38
C ASP A 66 2.90 6.00 -4.34
N ILE A 67 2.47 5.26 -3.32
CA ILE A 67 2.80 3.85 -3.17
C ILE A 67 1.59 3.07 -3.64
N GLU A 68 1.59 2.74 -4.92
CA GLU A 68 0.44 2.11 -5.53
C GLU A 68 0.60 0.59 -5.54
N ILE A 69 -0.43 -0.12 -5.13
CA ILE A 69 -0.44 -1.58 -5.11
C ILE A 69 -1.49 -2.04 -6.10
N LEU A 70 -1.07 -2.73 -7.12
CA LEU A 70 -1.93 -3.26 -8.15
C LEU A 70 -1.86 -4.78 -8.15
N ASN A 71 -2.69 -5.42 -8.93
CA ASN A 71 -2.66 -6.87 -9.07
C ASN A 71 -2.17 -7.24 -10.45
N ASP A 72 -1.35 -8.29 -10.53
CA ASP A 72 -0.88 -8.78 -11.82
C ASP A 72 -2.00 -9.60 -12.47
N ILE A 73 -1.71 -10.16 -13.63
CA ILE A 73 -2.69 -10.90 -14.40
C ILE A 73 -3.21 -12.13 -13.66
N LYS A 74 -2.44 -12.65 -12.73
CA LYS A 74 -2.84 -13.79 -11.90
C LYS A 74 -3.51 -13.38 -10.60
N GLY A 75 -3.69 -12.08 -10.40
CA GLY A 75 -4.30 -11.54 -9.20
C GLY A 75 -3.35 -11.33 -8.03
N LYS A 76 -2.05 -11.51 -8.25
CA LYS A 76 -1.07 -11.33 -7.19
C LYS A 76 -0.78 -9.84 -6.99
N PRO A 77 -0.82 -9.34 -5.76
CA PRO A 77 -0.53 -7.93 -5.51
C PRO A 77 0.96 -7.63 -5.64
N PHE A 78 1.26 -6.44 -6.15
CA PHE A 78 2.64 -5.99 -6.26
C PHE A 78 2.69 -4.47 -6.13
N PHE A 79 3.86 -3.97 -5.69
CA PHE A 79 4.09 -2.52 -5.67
C PHE A 79 4.44 -2.07 -7.07
N LEU A 80 3.70 -1.08 -7.56
CA LEU A 80 4.02 -0.49 -8.85
C LEU A 80 5.23 0.41 -8.69
N ARG A 81 6.26 0.17 -9.47
CA ARG A 81 7.45 1.01 -9.41
C ARG A 81 7.17 2.34 -10.07
N SER A 82 7.68 3.41 -9.47
CA SER A 82 7.53 4.74 -10.00
C SER A 82 8.87 5.46 -9.92
N LYS A 83 9.01 6.49 -10.73
CA LYS A 83 10.22 7.29 -10.71
C LYS A 83 10.43 7.91 -9.32
N LYS A 84 9.35 8.35 -8.69
CA LYS A 84 9.43 8.96 -7.37
C LYS A 84 10.00 8.01 -6.33
N ILE A 85 9.52 6.77 -6.30
CA ILE A 85 10.02 5.76 -5.37
C ILE A 85 11.46 5.38 -5.72
N ASP A 86 11.76 5.21 -7.01
CA ASP A 86 13.13 4.91 -7.45
C ASP A 86 14.10 5.99 -7.01
N ASP A 87 13.73 7.26 -7.19
CA ASP A 87 14.59 8.37 -6.80
C ASP A 87 14.83 8.38 -5.29
N ILE A 88 13.80 8.13 -4.50
CA ILE A 88 13.91 8.11 -3.05
C ILE A 88 14.84 6.99 -2.59
N ILE A 89 14.67 5.81 -3.17
CA ILE A 89 15.49 4.65 -2.81
C ILE A 89 16.95 4.88 -3.23
N ASN A 90 17.16 5.37 -4.43
CA ASN A 90 18.51 5.65 -4.91
C ASN A 90 19.21 6.69 -4.02
N LYS A 91 18.49 7.71 -3.63
CA LYS A 91 19.05 8.78 -2.81
C LYS A 91 19.39 8.32 -1.41
N ASN A 92 18.50 7.55 -0.79
CA ASN A 92 18.65 7.19 0.63
C ASN A 92 19.52 5.95 0.84
N PHE A 93 19.49 5.01 -0.08
CA PHE A 93 20.25 3.77 0.06
C PHE A 93 21.43 3.68 -0.90
N LYS A 94 21.55 4.65 -1.81
CA LYS A 94 22.65 4.71 -2.79
C LYS A 94 22.77 3.44 -3.61
N VAL A 95 21.63 2.85 -3.97
CA VAL A 95 21.59 1.64 -4.79
C VAL A 95 20.81 1.92 -6.06
N LYS A 96 21.26 1.36 -7.17
CA LYS A 96 20.61 1.53 -8.45
C LYS A 96 19.59 0.46 -8.76
N LYS A 97 19.81 -0.73 -8.21
CA LYS A 97 18.91 -1.86 -8.43
C LYS A 97 18.38 -2.33 -7.08
N TYR A 98 17.12 -2.62 -7.03
CA TYR A 98 16.49 -3.12 -5.82
C TYR A 98 15.22 -3.86 -6.19
N ASN A 99 14.74 -4.65 -5.25
CA ASN A 99 13.46 -5.33 -5.40
C ASN A 99 12.58 -4.98 -4.22
N LEU A 100 11.30 -4.82 -4.49
CA LEU A 100 10.30 -4.62 -3.47
C LEU A 100 9.44 -5.87 -3.42
N PHE A 101 9.42 -6.52 -2.28
CA PHE A 101 8.61 -7.72 -2.10
C PHE A 101 7.36 -7.39 -1.29
N LEU A 102 6.24 -7.86 -1.77
CA LEU A 102 4.98 -7.64 -1.12
C LEU A 102 4.32 -8.98 -0.82
N SER A 103 3.90 -9.15 0.42
CA SER A 103 3.14 -10.32 0.80
C SER A 103 1.90 -9.87 1.54
N ILE A 104 0.75 -10.20 1.01
CA ILE A 104 -0.53 -9.90 1.62
C ILE A 104 -1.27 -11.22 1.81
N SER A 105 -1.59 -11.53 3.05
CA SER A 105 -2.35 -12.73 3.34
C SER A 105 -3.82 -12.48 3.09
N ASP A 106 -4.46 -13.43 2.43
CA ASP A 106 -5.90 -13.39 2.27
C ASP A 106 -6.46 -14.33 3.31
N GLU A 107 -7.26 -13.81 4.20
CA GLU A 107 -7.84 -14.63 5.26
C GLU A 107 -8.67 -15.78 4.75
N LYS A 108 -9.25 -15.63 3.57
CA LYS A 108 -10.03 -16.71 2.99
C LYS A 108 -9.21 -17.91 2.65
N THR A 109 -7.94 -17.73 2.37
CA THR A 109 -7.09 -18.85 2.00
C THR A 109 -6.57 -19.61 3.19
N ILE A 110 -6.72 -19.06 4.37
CA ILE A 110 -6.23 -19.68 5.58
C ILE A 110 -7.24 -20.68 6.12
N GLN A 111 -8.46 -20.53 5.74
CA GLN A 111 -9.51 -21.42 6.17
C GLN A 111 -9.48 -22.75 5.39
#